data_3e26d4edd88b7ce896119dbd814b0030
#
_entry.id   3e26d4edd88b7ce896119dbd814b0030
#
_cell.length_a   1.000
_cell.length_b   1.000
_cell.length_c   1.000
_cell.angle_alpha   90.00
_cell.angle_beta   90.00
_cell.angle_gamma   90.00
#
_symmetry.space_group_name_H-M   'P 1'
#
loop_
_entity.id
_entity.type
_entity.pdbx_description
1 polymer ?
#
loop_
_entity_poly.entity_id
_entity_poly.type
_entity_poly.pdbx_seq_one_letter_code
_entity_poly.pdbx_strand_id
1 'polypeptide(L)'
;MFKALADPTRRKILDELAERDGQTLFEICSRLTMKYQLGSSRQAISQHLEVLIGAGLVTSHREGRYKFHYIDTGPLQRLTDRWRNRETKEN
;
A
#
# COMPACT_ATOMS: atom_id res chain seq x y z
N MET A 1 -6.94 6.66 7.70
CA MET A 1 -6.76 5.29 7.22
C MET A 1 -7.87 4.83 6.27
N PHE A 2 -9.12 4.98 6.66
CA PHE A 2 -10.23 4.50 5.82
C PHE A 2 -10.29 5.20 4.46
N LYS A 3 -10.00 6.49 4.42
CA LYS A 3 -9.95 7.23 3.16
C LYS A 3 -8.90 6.64 2.21
N ALA A 4 -7.74 6.28 2.75
CA ALA A 4 -6.67 5.70 1.94
C ALA A 4 -7.11 4.36 1.33
N LEU A 5 -7.89 3.57 2.06
CA LEU A 5 -8.37 2.27 1.61
C LEU A 5 -9.61 2.35 0.73
N ALA A 6 -10.27 3.50 0.66
CA ALA A 6 -11.49 3.65 -0.10
C ALA A 6 -11.26 3.66 -1.61
N ASP A 7 -10.09 4.03 -2.05
CA ASP A 7 -9.77 4.14 -3.48
C ASP A 7 -9.32 2.78 -4.03
N PRO A 8 -9.96 2.30 -5.12
CA PRO A 8 -9.60 0.99 -5.70
C PRO A 8 -8.15 0.92 -6.16
N THR A 9 -7.62 2.00 -6.72
CA THR A 9 -6.23 2.03 -7.18
C THR A 9 -5.27 1.88 -6.03
N ARG A 10 -5.54 2.56 -4.91
CA ARG A 10 -4.68 2.44 -3.72
C ARG A 10 -4.70 1.02 -3.15
N ARG A 11 -5.85 0.35 -3.16
CA ARG A 11 -5.91 -1.07 -2.74
C ARG A 11 -5.08 -1.95 -3.66
N LYS A 12 -5.10 -1.68 -4.96
CA LYS A 12 -4.29 -2.43 -5.93
C LYS A 12 -2.80 -2.22 -5.70
N ILE A 13 -2.40 -1.00 -5.33
CA ILE A 13 -1.00 -0.73 -4.98
C ILE A 13 -0.59 -1.55 -3.75
N LEU A 14 -1.44 -1.59 -2.74
CA LEU A 14 -1.16 -2.38 -1.54
C LEU A 14 -1.08 -3.87 -1.87
N ASP A 15 -1.96 -4.37 -2.72
CA ASP A 15 -1.93 -5.77 -3.16
C ASP A 15 -0.61 -6.08 -3.87
N GLU A 16 -0.14 -5.17 -4.72
CA GLU A 16 1.12 -5.34 -5.41
C GLU A 16 2.29 -5.41 -4.45
N LEU A 17 2.33 -4.50 -3.48
CA LEU A 17 3.40 -4.49 -2.49
C LEU A 17 3.33 -5.69 -1.55
N ALA A 18 2.13 -6.18 -1.26
CA ALA A 18 1.97 -7.38 -0.45
C ALA A 18 2.52 -8.61 -1.18
N GLU A 19 2.35 -8.65 -2.49
CA GLU A 19 2.85 -9.74 -3.32
C GLU A 19 4.36 -9.62 -3.54
N ARG A 20 4.84 -8.42 -3.78
CA ARG A 20 6.26 -8.16 -4.01
C ARG A 20 6.63 -6.83 -3.36
N ASP A 21 7.17 -6.89 -2.17
CA ASP A 21 7.54 -5.71 -1.40
C ASP A 21 8.80 -5.05 -1.97
N GLY A 22 9.01 -3.78 -1.64
CA GLY A 22 10.24 -3.09 -2.03
C GLY A 22 10.29 -2.75 -3.50
N GLN A 23 9.29 -2.06 -4.03
CA GLN A 23 9.23 -1.68 -5.44
C GLN A 23 9.43 -0.18 -5.62
N THR A 24 10.06 0.17 -6.74
CA THR A 24 10.15 1.56 -7.19
C THR A 24 8.83 1.98 -7.81
N LEU A 25 8.65 3.29 -7.98
CA LEU A 25 7.46 3.81 -8.66
C LEU A 25 7.30 3.22 -10.06
N PHE A 26 8.41 3.11 -10.80
CA PHE A 26 8.38 2.55 -12.14
C PHE A 26 7.88 1.10 -12.14
N GLU A 27 8.39 0.31 -11.20
CA GLU A 27 7.96 -1.09 -11.08
C GLU A 27 6.49 -1.21 -10.74
N ILE A 28 6.03 -0.42 -9.78
CA ILE A 28 4.62 -0.41 -9.39
C ILE A 28 3.74 -0.05 -10.59
N CYS A 29 4.09 1.02 -11.32
CA CYS A 29 3.33 1.44 -12.50
C CYS A 29 3.28 0.36 -13.57
N SER A 30 4.41 -0.26 -13.84
CA SER A 30 4.50 -1.32 -14.85
C SER A 30 3.62 -2.50 -14.50
N ARG A 31 3.68 -2.94 -13.25
CA ARG A 31 2.90 -4.09 -12.80
C ARG A 31 1.41 -3.81 -12.78
N LEU A 32 1.01 -2.62 -12.37
CA LEU A 32 -0.40 -2.23 -12.38
C LEU A 32 -0.95 -2.17 -13.80
N THR A 33 -0.16 -1.66 -14.73
CA THR A 33 -0.56 -1.62 -16.15
C THR A 33 -0.72 -3.03 -16.69
N MET A 34 0.21 -3.92 -16.39
CA MET A 34 0.18 -5.30 -16.88
C MET A 34 -0.98 -6.09 -16.30
N LYS A 35 -1.24 -5.95 -15.02
CA LYS A 35 -2.27 -6.75 -14.33
C LYS A 35 -3.68 -6.23 -14.54
N TYR A 36 -3.85 -4.91 -14.50
CA TYR A 36 -5.17 -4.30 -14.46
C TYR A 36 -5.45 -3.41 -15.66
N GLN A 37 -4.48 -3.26 -16.56
CA GLN A 37 -4.59 -2.38 -17.72
C GLN A 37 -4.97 -0.96 -17.32
N LEU A 38 -4.44 -0.51 -16.17
CA LEU A 38 -4.71 0.83 -15.67
C LEU A 38 -4.03 1.88 -16.54
N GLY A 39 -4.82 2.86 -16.97
CA GLY A 39 -4.30 3.98 -17.73
C GLY A 39 -3.82 5.14 -16.86
N SER A 40 -3.65 4.92 -15.57
CA SER A 40 -3.22 5.98 -14.64
C SER A 40 -1.81 6.45 -14.98
N SER A 41 -1.60 7.76 -14.91
CA SER A 41 -0.28 8.33 -15.11
C SER A 41 0.63 7.99 -13.93
N ARG A 42 1.95 8.08 -14.19
CA ARG A 42 2.93 7.90 -13.13
C ARG A 42 2.71 8.92 -12.00
N GLN A 43 2.36 10.14 -12.36
CA GLN A 43 2.09 11.19 -11.39
C GLN A 43 0.91 10.83 -10.48
N ALA A 44 -0.16 10.28 -11.06
CA ALA A 44 -1.33 9.85 -10.28
C ALA A 44 -0.96 8.74 -9.31
N ILE A 45 -0.19 7.75 -9.76
CA ILE A 45 0.27 6.67 -8.88
C ILE A 45 1.16 7.22 -7.76
N SER A 46 2.04 8.17 -8.10
CA SER A 46 2.88 8.82 -7.09
C SER A 46 2.04 9.51 -6.01
N GLN A 47 0.95 10.18 -6.41
CA GLN A 47 0.05 10.83 -5.45
C GLN A 47 -0.66 9.80 -4.57
N HIS A 48 -1.08 8.68 -5.14
CA HIS A 48 -1.69 7.60 -4.35
C HIS A 48 -0.70 7.04 -3.33
N LEU A 49 0.56 6.88 -3.71
CA LEU A 49 1.59 6.43 -2.78
C LEU A 49 1.79 7.43 -1.64
N GLU A 50 1.75 8.72 -1.92
CA GLU A 50 1.88 9.74 -0.89
C GLU A 50 0.73 9.65 0.12
N VAL A 51 -0.49 9.40 -0.35
CA VAL A 51 -1.64 9.21 0.54
C VAL A 51 -1.44 7.98 1.43
N LEU A 52 -0.95 6.89 0.85
CA LEU A 52 -0.69 5.65 1.59
C LEU A 52 0.43 5.83 2.62
N ILE A 53 1.46 6.58 2.27
CA ILE A 53 2.55 6.91 3.20
C ILE A 53 2.01 7.74 4.35
N GLY A 54 1.20 8.74 4.04
CA GLY A 54 0.59 9.59 5.06
C GLY A 54 -0.32 8.83 6.02
N ALA A 55 -0.94 7.75 5.54
CA ALA A 55 -1.79 6.89 6.37
C ALA A 55 -0.99 5.82 7.14
N GLY A 56 0.33 5.74 6.92
CA GLY A 56 1.17 4.75 7.59
C GLY A 56 1.07 3.35 7.02
N LEU A 57 0.48 3.21 5.82
CA LEU A 57 0.30 1.90 5.17
C LEU A 57 1.45 1.55 4.24
N VAL A 58 2.24 2.53 3.85
CA VAL A 58 3.43 2.35 3.01
C VAL A 58 4.55 3.16 3.62
N THR A 59 5.76 2.62 3.60
CA THR A 59 6.97 3.35 3.93
C THR A 59 7.85 3.42 2.68
N SER A 60 8.74 4.39 2.63
CA SER A 60 9.67 4.51 1.53
C SER A 60 11.08 4.61 2.04
N HIS A 61 12.02 4.08 1.25
CA HIS A 61 13.43 4.09 1.58
C HIS A 61 14.22 4.41 0.32
N ARG A 62 15.09 5.41 0.42
CA ARG A 62 15.91 5.82 -0.72
C ARG A 62 17.27 5.13 -0.67
N GLU A 63 17.65 4.52 -1.80
CA GLU A 63 18.99 3.98 -2.00
C GLU A 63 19.53 4.55 -3.31
N GLY A 64 20.52 5.41 -3.21
CA GLY A 64 21.08 6.07 -4.38
C GLY A 64 20.02 6.88 -5.10
N ARG A 65 19.78 6.54 -6.36
CA ARG A 65 18.79 7.23 -7.20
C ARG A 65 17.38 6.71 -7.01
N TYR A 66 17.23 5.55 -6.37
CA TYR A 66 15.97 4.85 -6.33
C TYR A 66 15.30 5.00 -4.99
N LYS A 67 13.97 5.11 -5.02
CA LYS A 67 13.13 5.13 -3.85
C LYS A 67 12.27 3.89 -3.88
N PHE A 68 12.44 3.03 -2.89
CA PHE A 68 11.72 1.77 -2.78
C PHE A 68 10.56 1.91 -1.81
N HIS A 69 9.46 1.27 -2.12
CA HIS A 69 8.23 1.36 -1.33
C HIS A 69 7.94 0.00 -0.70
N TYR A 70 7.55 0.03 0.56
CA TYR A 70 7.27 -1.17 1.35
C TYR A 70 5.91 -1.05 2.00
N ILE A 71 5.14 -2.14 1.98
CA ILE A 71 3.86 -2.17 2.67
C ILE A 71 4.10 -2.25 4.18
N ASP A 72 3.27 -1.53 4.93
CA ASP A 72 3.26 -1.62 6.39
C ASP A 72 1.85 -1.93 6.83
N THR A 73 1.62 -3.17 7.25
CA THR A 73 0.30 -3.63 7.70
C THR A 73 0.09 -3.40 9.18
N GLY A 74 1.06 -2.80 9.87
CA GLY A 74 0.96 -2.53 11.31
C GLY A 74 -0.31 -1.82 11.73
N PRO A 75 -0.70 -0.71 11.06
CA PRO A 75 -1.95 -0.03 11.41
C PRO A 75 -3.18 -0.92 11.29
N LEU A 76 -3.22 -1.77 10.25
CA LEU A 76 -4.34 -2.70 10.04
C LEU A 76 -4.34 -3.80 11.08
N GLN A 77 -3.18 -4.33 11.42
CA GLN A 77 -3.05 -5.37 12.43
C GLN A 77 -3.49 -4.88 13.80
N ARG A 78 -3.16 -3.64 14.14
CA ARG A 78 -3.56 -3.06 15.41
C ARG A 78 -5.08 -3.00 15.53
N LEU A 79 -5.78 -2.65 14.46
CA LEU A 79 -7.24 -2.65 14.44
C LEU A 79 -7.79 -4.07 14.59
N THR A 80 -7.24 -5.01 13.85
CA THR A 80 -7.67 -6.42 13.88
C THR A 80 -7.42 -7.04 15.25
N ASP A 81 -6.26 -6.80 15.83
CA ASP A 81 -5.89 -7.34 17.12
C ASP A 81 -6.84 -6.88 18.23
N ARG A 82 -7.29 -5.63 18.13
CA ARG A 82 -8.24 -5.08 19.08
C ARG A 82 -9.53 -5.90 19.13
N TRP A 83 -10.03 -6.30 17.97
CA TRP A 83 -11.24 -7.10 17.88
C TRP A 83 -10.99 -8.58 18.12
N ARG A 84 -9.85 -9.08 17.71
CA ARG A 84 -9.45 -10.47 17.94
C ARG A 84 -9.37 -10.77 19.43
N ASN A 85 -8.80 -9.86 20.20
CA ASN A 85 -8.70 -10.03 21.67
C ASN A 85 -10.08 -10.12 22.30
N ARG A 86 -11.05 -9.36 21.80
CA ARG A 86 -12.42 -9.43 22.27
C ARG A 86 -13.03 -10.80 22.03
N GLU A 87 -12.89 -11.30 20.83
CA GLU A 87 -13.39 -12.62 20.45
C GLU A 87 -12.79 -13.70 21.32
N THR A 88 -11.50 -13.62 21.56
CA THR A 88 -10.81 -14.60 22.41
C THR A 88 -11.37 -14.60 23.82
N LYS A 89 -11.71 -13.45 24.35
CA LYS A 89 -12.26 -13.35 25.71
C LYS A 89 -13.65 -13.97 25.82
N GLU A 90 -14.43 -13.89 24.77
CA GLU A 90 -15.80 -14.42 24.77
C GLU A 90 -15.83 -15.91 24.65
N ASN A 91 -14.77 -16.50 24.13
CA ASN A 91 -14.66 -17.93 23.96
C ASN A 91 -13.91 -18.56 25.11
#